data_9538367e2a23e3c3adb313a060bc1e4c
#
_entry.id   9538367e2a23e3c3adb313a060bc1e4c
#
_cell.length_a   1.000
_cell.length_b   1.000
_cell.length_c   1.000
_cell.angle_alpha   90.00
_cell.angle_beta   90.00
_cell.angle_gamma   90.00
#
_symmetry.space_group_name_H-M   'P 1'
#
loop_
_entity.id
_entity.type
_entity.pdbx_description
1 polymer ?
#
loop_
_entity_poly.entity_id
_entity_poly.type
_entity_poly.pdbx_seq_one_letter_code
_entity_poly.pdbx_strand_id
1 'polypeptide(L)'
;MNENIENKKENTKKYLTPEEVKQFQKSEFYRDELERYVGETVVVDVPYYEFKPFKEDKDKACFRSAKVVQIGDENLSGSAIIQIEHIWVIVKKSVKIDSRKPLRAIGTLYEYPKQQGDKTVRNVGLNIRYVTQNVF
;
A
#
# COMPACT_ATOMS: atom_id res chain seq x y z
N MET A 1 21.20 23.83 5.12
CA MET A 1 21.61 23.31 5.25
C MET A 1 21.46 22.77 5.67
N ASN A 2 21.03 22.91 5.36
CA ASN A 2 21.23 22.16 5.49
C ASN A 2 20.93 21.67 5.72
N GLU A 3 20.54 21.76 5.54
CA GLU A 3 20.73 21.04 5.57
C GLU A 3 20.53 20.44 5.90
N ASN A 4 20.35 20.73 5.87
CA ASN A 4 20.61 19.88 6.05
C ASN A 4 20.29 19.45 6.47
N ILE A 5 19.99 19.65 6.49
CA ILE A 5 20.11 19.11 6.66
C ILE A 5 19.65 18.71 7.04
N GLU A 6 19.35 18.87 6.99
CA GLU A 6 19.35 18.34 7.11
C GLU A 6 18.86 17.86 7.20
N ASN A 7 18.70 18.17 7.26
CA ASN A 7 18.66 17.58 7.16
C ASN A 7 18.23 17.15 7.23
N LYS A 8 18.06 17.26 7.23
CA LYS A 8 18.03 16.84 7.04
C LYS A 8 17.55 16.40 7.23
N LYS A 9 17.54 16.48 7.26
CA LYS A 9 17.28 16.08 7.10
C LYS A 9 16.56 15.82 7.15
N GLU A 10 16.53 16.03 7.18
CA GLU A 10 16.10 15.80 6.77
C GLU A 10 15.45 15.50 6.38
N ASN A 11 15.55 15.87 6.19
CA ASN A 11 15.14 15.62 5.40
C ASN A 11 14.77 15.26 4.65
N THR A 12 15.02 15.13 4.65
CA THR A 12 14.75 15.08 3.82
C THR A 12 13.80 14.52 3.21
N LYS A 13 13.07 14.43 3.61
CA LYS A 13 12.15 14.03 3.07
C LYS A 13 11.38 14.69 2.35
N LYS A 14 11.29 14.25 1.71
CA LYS A 14 11.14 15.26 0.76
C LYS A 14 10.15 14.90 -0.26
N TYR A 15 9.39 15.88 -0.67
CA TYR A 15 8.34 15.65 -1.65
C TYR A 15 8.85 15.94 -3.05
N LEU A 16 8.24 15.31 -4.03
CA LEU A 16 8.62 15.47 -5.43
C LEU A 16 8.16 16.81 -5.96
N THR A 17 8.90 17.32 -6.94
CA THR A 17 8.44 18.45 -7.73
C THR A 17 7.29 18.00 -8.63
N PRO A 18 6.47 18.92 -9.16
CA PRO A 18 5.41 18.53 -10.09
C PRO A 18 5.93 17.75 -11.30
N GLU A 19 7.09 18.10 -11.83
CA GLU A 19 7.68 17.37 -12.95
C GLU A 19 8.05 15.95 -12.58
N GLU A 20 8.63 15.78 -11.41
CA GLU A 20 9.00 14.46 -10.92
C GLU A 20 7.75 13.59 -10.69
N VAL A 21 6.68 14.20 -10.17
CA VAL A 21 5.42 13.48 -9.98
C VAL A 21 4.91 12.96 -11.31
N LYS A 22 4.93 13.79 -12.36
CA LYS A 22 4.45 13.37 -13.68
C LYS A 22 5.27 12.22 -14.23
N GLN A 23 6.59 12.28 -14.09
CA GLN A 23 7.45 11.21 -14.54
C GLN A 23 7.19 9.94 -13.78
N PHE A 24 7.01 10.05 -12.48
CA PHE A 24 6.80 8.89 -11.64
C PHE A 24 5.44 8.25 -11.87
N GLN A 25 4.41 9.05 -12.15
CA GLN A 25 3.08 8.53 -12.43
C GLN A 25 3.04 7.63 -13.66
N LYS A 26 4.05 7.75 -14.52
CA LYS A 26 4.16 6.86 -15.67
C LYS A 26 4.93 5.58 -15.34
N SER A 27 5.44 5.48 -14.11
CA SER A 27 6.19 4.31 -13.68
C SER A 27 5.22 3.17 -13.36
N GLU A 28 5.63 1.95 -13.67
CA GLU A 28 4.85 0.76 -13.34
C GLU A 28 4.68 0.57 -11.83
N PHE A 29 5.48 1.25 -11.02
CA PHE A 29 5.43 1.12 -9.56
C PHE A 29 4.51 2.14 -8.90
N TYR A 30 4.01 3.11 -9.64
CA TYR A 30 3.13 4.12 -9.08
C TYR A 30 1.68 3.64 -9.13
N ARG A 31 0.98 3.77 -8.00
CA ARG A 31 -0.42 3.34 -7.88
C ARG A 31 -1.34 4.53 -8.06
N ASP A 32 -1.30 5.12 -9.26
CA ASP A 32 -2.03 6.36 -9.55
C ASP A 32 -3.54 6.19 -9.45
N GLU A 33 -4.04 4.98 -9.70
CA GLU A 33 -5.48 4.72 -9.58
C GLU A 33 -5.95 4.82 -8.14
N LEU A 34 -5.05 4.67 -7.18
CA LEU A 34 -5.40 4.75 -5.76
C LEU A 34 -5.17 6.14 -5.18
N GLU A 35 -4.49 6.99 -5.90
CA GLU A 35 -4.08 8.29 -5.37
C GLU A 35 -5.26 9.13 -4.88
N ARG A 36 -6.34 9.14 -5.64
CA ARG A 36 -7.51 9.94 -5.30
C ARG A 36 -8.26 9.41 -4.08
N TYR A 37 -7.92 8.22 -3.62
CA TYR A 37 -8.59 7.59 -2.49
C TYR A 37 -7.73 7.56 -1.23
N VAL A 38 -6.61 8.25 -1.23
CA VAL A 38 -5.76 8.37 -0.04
C VAL A 38 -6.61 8.93 1.11
N GLY A 39 -6.54 8.27 2.27
CA GLY A 39 -7.34 8.61 3.43
C GLY A 39 -8.62 7.82 3.54
N GLU A 40 -9.04 7.14 2.48
CA GLU A 40 -10.26 6.34 2.50
C GLU A 40 -10.00 4.95 3.06
N THR A 41 -11.04 4.40 3.68
CA THR A 41 -11.03 3.00 4.11
C THR A 41 -11.45 2.14 2.93
N VAL A 42 -10.67 1.09 2.68
CA VAL A 42 -10.93 0.21 1.54
C VAL A 42 -11.01 -1.24 1.99
N VAL A 43 -11.72 -2.03 1.20
CA VAL A 43 -11.77 -3.49 1.37
C VAL A 43 -11.06 -4.10 0.17
N VAL A 44 -10.11 -4.99 0.46
CA VAL A 44 -9.22 -5.56 -0.56
C VAL A 44 -9.29 -7.07 -0.45
N ASP A 45 -9.60 -7.73 -1.57
CA ASP A 45 -9.57 -9.18 -1.68
C ASP A 45 -8.20 -9.62 -2.19
N VAL A 46 -7.58 -10.54 -1.48
CA VAL A 46 -6.19 -10.94 -1.73
C VAL A 46 -6.15 -12.45 -1.95
N PRO A 47 -6.03 -12.89 -3.22
CA PRO A 47 -5.97 -14.34 -3.50
C PRO A 47 -4.61 -14.94 -3.18
N TYR A 48 -3.54 -14.18 -3.30
CA TYR A 48 -2.19 -14.67 -3.10
C TYR A 48 -1.39 -13.72 -2.23
N TYR A 49 -0.64 -14.28 -1.31
CA TYR A 49 0.18 -13.49 -0.41
C TYR A 49 1.30 -14.33 0.16
N GLU A 50 2.37 -13.67 0.59
CA GLU A 50 3.44 -14.35 1.30
C GLU A 50 3.96 -13.44 2.41
N PHE A 51 4.33 -14.05 3.53
CA PHE A 51 4.78 -13.34 4.71
C PHE A 51 6.27 -13.44 4.86
N LYS A 52 6.87 -12.37 5.38
CA LYS A 52 8.29 -12.34 5.77
C LYS A 52 8.40 -11.68 7.12
N PRO A 53 9.33 -12.14 7.97
CA PRO A 53 9.56 -11.48 9.26
C PRO A 53 9.95 -10.01 9.05
N PHE A 54 9.48 -9.15 9.93
CA PHE A 54 9.79 -7.73 9.85
C PHE A 54 10.30 -7.20 11.18
N LYS A 55 9.51 -7.37 12.25
CA LYS A 55 9.88 -7.00 13.60
C LYS A 55 9.45 -8.11 14.54
N GLU A 56 9.80 -7.96 15.81
CA GLU A 56 9.51 -8.99 16.79
C GLU A 56 8.05 -9.41 16.82
N ASP A 57 7.14 -8.42 16.71
CA ASP A 57 5.71 -8.66 16.80
C ASP A 57 4.94 -8.45 15.49
N LYS A 58 5.66 -8.25 14.38
CA LYS A 58 5.04 -7.93 13.10
C LYS A 58 5.74 -8.63 11.96
N ASP A 59 4.95 -8.95 10.94
CA ASP A 59 5.43 -9.48 9.67
C ASP A 59 5.14 -8.49 8.57
N LYS A 60 5.91 -8.56 7.50
CA LYS A 60 5.55 -7.96 6.23
C LYS A 60 4.80 -9.00 5.42
N ALA A 61 3.78 -8.57 4.71
CA ALA A 61 3.09 -9.43 3.78
C ALA A 61 3.07 -8.76 2.42
N CYS A 62 3.37 -9.54 1.39
CA CYS A 62 3.22 -9.07 0.02
C CYS A 62 1.89 -9.62 -0.50
N PHE A 63 0.93 -8.74 -0.73
CA PHE A 63 -0.35 -9.09 -1.32
C PHE A 63 -0.21 -9.01 -2.82
N ARG A 64 -0.55 -10.09 -3.51
CA ARG A 64 -0.43 -10.18 -4.98
C ARG A 64 -1.77 -10.35 -5.62
N SER A 65 -1.95 -9.71 -6.77
CA SER A 65 -3.19 -9.74 -7.54
C SER A 65 -4.37 -9.31 -6.67
N ALA A 66 -4.13 -8.31 -5.83
CA ALA A 66 -5.16 -7.83 -4.91
C ALA A 66 -6.20 -7.00 -5.66
N LYS A 67 -7.42 -7.02 -5.17
CA LYS A 67 -8.54 -6.29 -5.79
C LYS A 67 -9.22 -5.44 -4.76
N VAL A 68 -9.28 -4.14 -5.02
CA VAL A 68 -10.05 -3.23 -4.17
C VAL A 68 -11.51 -3.35 -4.58
N VAL A 69 -12.33 -3.86 -3.69
CA VAL A 69 -13.73 -4.17 -3.97
C VAL A 69 -14.70 -3.24 -3.27
N GLN A 70 -14.20 -2.37 -2.40
CA GLN A 70 -15.03 -1.38 -1.72
C GLN A 70 -14.16 -0.19 -1.32
N ILE A 71 -14.66 1.01 -1.52
CA ILE A 71 -14.02 2.26 -1.10
C ILE A 71 -15.06 3.05 -0.31
N GLY A 72 -14.75 3.30 0.98
CA GLY A 72 -15.75 3.90 1.87
C GLY A 72 -16.98 3.01 1.91
N ASP A 73 -18.12 3.56 1.58
CA ASP A 73 -19.39 2.82 1.56
C ASP A 73 -19.75 2.29 0.17
N GLU A 74 -18.90 2.55 -0.82
CA GLU A 74 -19.22 2.20 -2.19
C GLU A 74 -18.62 0.85 -2.57
N ASN A 75 -19.48 -0.10 -2.94
CA ASN A 75 -19.05 -1.39 -3.45
C ASN A 75 -18.67 -1.26 -4.91
N LEU A 76 -17.55 -1.86 -5.29
CA LEU A 76 -17.07 -1.85 -6.67
C LEU A 76 -17.32 -3.20 -7.30
N SER A 77 -17.66 -3.20 -8.58
CA SER A 77 -17.89 -4.44 -9.31
C SER A 77 -17.49 -4.26 -10.76
N GLY A 78 -17.23 -5.39 -11.42
CA GLY A 78 -16.88 -5.40 -12.83
C GLY A 78 -15.65 -4.55 -13.10
N SER A 79 -15.74 -3.67 -14.07
CA SER A 79 -14.60 -2.85 -14.49
C SER A 79 -14.23 -1.76 -13.47
N ALA A 80 -15.09 -1.53 -12.47
CA ALA A 80 -14.77 -0.55 -11.43
C ALA A 80 -13.81 -1.10 -10.36
N ILE A 81 -13.64 -2.40 -10.30
CA ILE A 81 -12.70 -3.01 -9.35
C ILE A 81 -11.29 -2.58 -9.73
N ILE A 82 -10.53 -2.12 -8.73
CA ILE A 82 -9.17 -1.67 -8.94
C ILE A 82 -8.23 -2.82 -8.62
N GLN A 83 -7.39 -3.19 -9.58
CA GLN A 83 -6.44 -4.28 -9.39
C GLN A 83 -5.10 -3.72 -8.99
N ILE A 84 -4.48 -4.38 -8.02
CA ILE A 84 -3.14 -4.04 -7.53
C ILE A 84 -2.27 -5.26 -7.76
N GLU A 85 -1.24 -5.11 -8.58
CA GLU A 85 -0.35 -6.23 -8.90
C GLU A 85 0.30 -6.76 -7.63
N HIS A 86 0.86 -5.87 -6.82
CA HIS A 86 1.39 -6.26 -5.52
C HIS A 86 1.46 -5.04 -4.62
N ILE A 87 1.33 -5.27 -3.32
CA ILE A 87 1.47 -4.23 -2.32
C ILE A 87 1.99 -4.87 -1.02
N TRP A 88 2.98 -4.23 -0.42
CA TRP A 88 3.52 -4.68 0.85
C TRP A 88 2.76 -4.03 1.99
N VAL A 89 2.40 -4.83 2.99
CA VAL A 89 1.68 -4.37 4.17
C VAL A 89 2.36 -4.91 5.42
N ILE A 90 2.03 -4.31 6.57
CA ILE A 90 2.53 -4.77 7.87
C ILE A 90 1.34 -5.43 8.58
N VAL A 91 1.55 -6.63 9.07
CA VAL A 91 0.52 -7.40 9.77
C VAL A 91 1.08 -7.85 11.11
N LYS A 92 0.29 -7.72 12.18
CA LYS A 92 0.70 -8.20 13.49
C LYS A 92 0.78 -9.72 13.50
N LYS A 93 1.81 -10.26 14.15
CA LYS A 93 1.96 -11.71 14.26
C LYS A 93 0.83 -12.38 15.02
N SER A 94 0.10 -11.63 15.84
CA SER A 94 -1.04 -12.15 16.58
C SER A 94 -2.24 -12.48 15.68
N VAL A 95 -2.27 -11.93 14.46
CA VAL A 95 -3.32 -12.25 13.50
C VAL A 95 -3.07 -13.63 12.93
N LYS A 96 -4.02 -14.52 13.09
CA LYS A 96 -3.88 -15.90 12.63
C LYS A 96 -4.42 -16.03 11.22
N ILE A 97 -3.58 -16.50 10.32
CA ILE A 97 -3.91 -16.59 8.90
C ILE A 97 -3.53 -17.99 8.40
N ASP A 98 -4.48 -18.61 7.72
CA ASP A 98 -4.27 -19.89 7.03
C ASP A 98 -3.77 -19.57 5.63
N SER A 99 -2.48 -19.82 5.37
CA SER A 99 -1.85 -19.46 4.11
C SER A 99 -2.40 -20.22 2.91
N ARG A 100 -3.22 -21.23 3.14
CA ARG A 100 -3.85 -22.01 2.07
C ARG A 100 -5.14 -21.36 1.55
N LYS A 101 -5.59 -20.28 2.17
CA LYS A 101 -6.85 -19.63 1.84
C LYS A 101 -6.63 -18.19 1.46
N PRO A 102 -7.44 -17.63 0.55
CA PRO A 102 -7.40 -16.21 0.29
C PRO A 102 -7.83 -15.42 1.53
N LEU A 103 -7.54 -14.14 1.55
CA LEU A 103 -7.96 -13.29 2.65
C LEU A 103 -8.60 -12.01 2.14
N ARG A 104 -9.31 -11.36 3.02
CA ARG A 104 -9.86 -10.02 2.79
C ARG A 104 -9.25 -9.10 3.84
N ALA A 105 -8.72 -7.98 3.40
CA ALA A 105 -8.12 -7.00 4.28
C ALA A 105 -8.93 -5.71 4.22
N ILE A 106 -9.07 -5.08 5.39
CA ILE A 106 -9.70 -3.78 5.49
C ILE A 106 -8.65 -2.84 6.05
N GLY A 107 -8.45 -1.70 5.40
CA GLY A 107 -7.44 -0.76 5.83
C GLY A 107 -7.65 0.61 5.24
N THR A 108 -6.75 1.51 5.58
CA THR A 108 -6.78 2.88 5.13
C THR A 108 -5.63 3.12 4.16
N LEU A 109 -5.94 3.73 3.03
CA LEU A 109 -4.91 4.08 2.06
C LEU A 109 -4.13 5.30 2.56
N TYR A 110 -2.82 5.27 2.39
CA TYR A 110 -1.98 6.39 2.78
C TYR A 110 -0.88 6.59 1.75
N GLU A 111 -0.35 7.80 1.72
CA GLU A 111 0.72 8.16 0.80
C GLU A 111 2.04 8.18 1.56
N TYR A 112 3.08 7.64 0.96
CA TYR A 112 4.39 7.60 1.59
C TYR A 112 5.49 7.83 0.56
N PRO A 113 6.64 8.36 0.98
CA PRO A 113 7.78 8.47 0.10
C PRO A 113 8.44 7.11 -0.09
N LYS A 114 8.83 6.80 -1.30
CA LYS A 114 9.49 5.55 -1.64
C LYS A 114 10.77 5.85 -2.39
N GLN A 115 11.84 5.20 -2.00
CA GLN A 115 13.11 5.33 -2.69
C GLN A 115 13.07 4.53 -4.00
N GLN A 116 13.40 5.19 -5.10
CA GLN A 116 13.49 4.52 -6.40
C GLN A 116 14.77 5.00 -7.07
N GLY A 117 15.80 4.16 -7.00
CA GLY A 117 17.12 4.55 -7.43
C GLY A 117 17.66 5.68 -6.54
N ASP A 118 18.03 6.78 -7.15
CA ASP A 118 18.54 7.95 -6.43
C ASP A 118 17.46 8.99 -6.16
N LYS A 119 16.20 8.66 -6.43
CA LYS A 119 15.08 9.59 -6.26
C LYS A 119 14.11 9.09 -5.22
N THR A 120 13.44 10.04 -4.56
CA THR A 120 12.34 9.74 -3.65
C THR A 120 11.04 10.09 -4.36
N VAL A 121 10.15 9.11 -4.42
CA VAL A 121 8.87 9.26 -5.14
C VAL A 121 7.73 8.96 -4.19
N ARG A 122 6.54 9.45 -4.53
CA ARG A 122 5.34 9.16 -3.75
C ARG A 122 4.73 7.86 -4.22
N ASN A 123 4.22 7.11 -3.27
CA ASN A 123 3.51 5.88 -3.57
C ASN A 123 2.34 5.75 -2.60
N VAL A 124 1.43 4.83 -2.88
CA VAL A 124 0.26 4.62 -2.04
C VAL A 124 0.40 3.26 -1.36
N GLY A 125 0.22 3.25 -0.06
CA GLY A 125 0.27 2.03 0.73
C GLY A 125 -1.05 1.77 1.43
N LEU A 126 -1.13 0.61 2.08
CA LEU A 126 -2.33 0.19 2.78
C LEU A 126 -1.97 -0.09 4.24
N ASN A 127 -2.62 0.66 5.14
CA ASN A 127 -2.46 0.47 6.57
C ASN A 127 -3.56 -0.48 7.04
N ILE A 128 -3.18 -1.73 7.31
CA ILE A 128 -4.12 -2.81 7.64
C ILE A 128 -4.75 -2.54 9.00
N ARG A 129 -6.07 -2.66 9.06
CA ARG A 129 -6.83 -2.55 10.30
C ARG A 129 -7.47 -3.87 10.69
N TYR A 130 -7.81 -4.70 9.70
CA TYR A 130 -8.51 -5.95 9.96
C TYR A 130 -8.29 -6.90 8.81
N VAL A 131 -8.14 -8.19 9.12
CA VAL A 131 -7.98 -9.24 8.12
C VAL A 131 -8.96 -10.36 8.47
N THR A 132 -9.63 -10.90 7.47
CA THR A 132 -10.55 -12.01 7.67
C THR A 132 -10.43 -12.99 6.50
N GLN A 133 -10.73 -14.25 6.79
CA GLN A 133 -10.79 -15.30 5.78
C GLN A 133 -12.16 -15.96 5.74
N ASN A 134 -13.11 -15.37 6.46
CA ASN A 134 -14.43 -15.98 6.64
C ASN A 134 -15.47 -15.53 5.63
N VAL A 135 -15.11 -14.69 4.67
CA VAL A 135 -16.08 -14.10 3.74
C VAL A 135 -15.99 -14.67 2.32
N PHE A 136 -15.23 -15.73 2.14
CA PHE A 136 -15.07 -16.37 0.84
C PHE A 136 -15.76 -17.71 0.83
#